data_3dc4b404239755103da5a4df64935e50
#
_entry.id   3dc4b404239755103da5a4df64935e50
#
_cell.length_a   1.000
_cell.length_b   1.000
_cell.length_c   1.000
_cell.angle_alpha   90.00
_cell.angle_beta   90.00
_cell.angle_gamma   90.00
#
_symmetry.space_group_name_H-M   'P 1'
#
loop_
_entity.id
_entity.type
_entity.pdbx_description
1 polymer ?
#
loop_
_entity_poly.entity_id
_entity_poly.type
_entity_poly.pdbx_seq_one_letter_code
_entity_poly.pdbx_strand_id
1 'polypeptide(L)'
;MEKMMGVMLDCSRNAVMRVESVKKYAEIIKKMGYNTLMLYTEDTYEVNNQPLFGHLRGRYSKKELKEIDAYCNEIGIELVPCIQTLAHISSIFKWENVYDEVNDCDYILLVGEEKTYKLIEDMFSTISEVFTTRKIHIGMDEAYRVGQGKYEQLHGIRDRFDIINEHLHKVCEITEKYGMKPMIWNDMFVKFALDIKDQYADSDNSKIAEKASLPAGVSLVYWDYYSTDYERYAKMIETTKLFKREVYFAGGAWTWNGFAPDNDYSIKATKAAIEACNDCGVDGMFFTVWGDDGAECSKFAVLPALMYAAEKAKGNDDLNNIKAKFKTITGCKFDDFLLFDKLDTPGGKHRRSASKYIFYNDLFLGVRDCLCSENDGVYYANLEKELHNVCEKGSFELLFDTYEKFASLLKI
;
A
#
# COMPACT_ATOMS: atom_id res chain seq x y z
N MET A 1 16.88 3.60 -18.86
CA MET A 1 15.43 3.54 -18.57
C MET A 1 15.15 4.54 -17.46
N GLU A 2 14.03 5.20 -17.51
CA GLU A 2 13.57 6.07 -16.42
C GLU A 2 13.31 5.23 -15.16
N LYS A 3 13.74 5.71 -13.98
CA LYS A 3 13.49 5.00 -12.72
C LYS A 3 11.98 4.93 -12.45
N MET A 4 11.55 3.88 -11.78
CA MET A 4 10.16 3.76 -11.32
C MET A 4 9.83 4.91 -10.37
N MET A 5 8.75 5.62 -10.68
CA MET A 5 8.07 6.57 -9.80
C MET A 5 6.58 6.20 -9.80
N GLY A 6 6.11 5.54 -8.75
CA GLY A 6 4.83 4.85 -8.76
C GLY A 6 3.87 5.26 -7.66
N VAL A 7 2.62 4.87 -7.83
CA VAL A 7 1.59 4.87 -6.77
C VAL A 7 1.01 3.47 -6.68
N MET A 8 0.85 2.95 -5.47
CA MET A 8 0.18 1.67 -5.22
C MET A 8 -1.17 1.90 -4.56
N LEU A 9 -2.23 1.47 -5.24
CA LEU A 9 -3.59 1.50 -4.72
C LEU A 9 -3.93 0.18 -4.04
N ASP A 10 -4.31 0.24 -2.77
CA ASP A 10 -4.87 -0.90 -2.07
C ASP A 10 -6.30 -1.17 -2.53
N CYS A 11 -6.51 -2.33 -3.14
CA CYS A 11 -7.79 -2.86 -3.58
C CYS A 11 -8.21 -4.09 -2.77
N SER A 12 -7.46 -4.46 -1.72
CA SER A 12 -7.66 -5.70 -0.98
C SER A 12 -8.71 -5.60 0.13
N ARG A 13 -9.02 -4.37 0.58
CA ARG A 13 -9.99 -4.16 1.66
C ARG A 13 -11.43 -4.12 1.09
N ASN A 14 -12.37 -3.48 1.69
CA ASN A 14 -13.78 -3.52 1.24
C ASN A 14 -14.09 -2.66 0.00
N ALA A 15 -13.20 -1.77 -0.38
CA ALA A 15 -13.42 -0.81 -1.46
C ALA A 15 -12.48 -1.06 -2.64
N VAL A 16 -12.87 -1.95 -3.55
CA VAL A 16 -12.23 -2.10 -4.85
C VAL A 16 -12.69 -0.95 -5.74
N MET A 17 -11.75 -0.17 -6.28
CA MET A 17 -12.08 0.98 -7.14
C MET A 17 -12.70 0.51 -8.47
N ARG A 18 -13.74 1.21 -8.91
CA ARG A 18 -14.32 0.97 -10.25
C ARG A 18 -13.28 1.26 -11.34
N VAL A 19 -13.37 0.57 -12.46
CA VAL A 19 -12.48 0.72 -13.63
C VAL A 19 -12.31 2.20 -14.01
N GLU A 20 -13.40 2.94 -14.16
CA GLU A 20 -13.37 4.37 -14.51
C GLU A 20 -12.66 5.25 -13.45
N SER A 21 -12.77 4.87 -12.18
CA SER A 21 -12.06 5.57 -11.10
C SER A 21 -10.56 5.31 -11.14
N VAL A 22 -10.15 4.08 -11.47
CA VAL A 22 -8.72 3.73 -11.65
C VAL A 22 -8.15 4.49 -12.85
N LYS A 23 -8.86 4.52 -13.97
CA LYS A 23 -8.44 5.29 -15.17
C LYS A 23 -8.27 6.78 -14.86
N LYS A 24 -9.27 7.38 -14.19
CA LYS A 24 -9.19 8.79 -13.75
C LYS A 24 -7.99 9.02 -12.83
N TYR A 25 -7.73 8.08 -11.91
CA TYR A 25 -6.59 8.17 -11.01
C TYR A 25 -5.26 8.10 -11.77
N ALA A 26 -5.14 7.17 -12.72
CA ALA A 26 -3.97 7.02 -13.58
C ALA A 26 -3.68 8.30 -14.38
N GLU A 27 -4.71 8.95 -14.95
CA GLU A 27 -4.56 10.24 -15.66
C GLU A 27 -4.00 11.34 -14.76
N ILE A 28 -4.50 11.44 -13.53
CA ILE A 28 -4.10 12.48 -12.58
C ILE A 28 -2.64 12.26 -12.18
N ILE A 29 -2.27 11.06 -11.77
CA ILE A 29 -0.90 10.78 -11.35
C ILE A 29 0.09 10.89 -12.54
N LYS A 30 -0.33 10.55 -13.76
CA LYS A 30 0.46 10.78 -14.97
C LYS A 30 0.79 12.26 -15.15
N LYS A 31 -0.20 13.14 -15.01
CA LYS A 31 0.00 14.60 -15.09
C LYS A 31 0.90 15.12 -13.96
N MET A 32 0.92 14.47 -12.80
CA MET A 32 1.84 14.78 -11.70
C MET A 32 3.28 14.31 -11.98
N GLY A 33 3.45 13.38 -12.94
CA GLY A 33 4.76 12.88 -13.37
C GLY A 33 5.11 11.49 -12.88
N TYR A 34 4.13 10.73 -12.44
CA TYR A 34 4.29 9.30 -12.18
C TYR A 34 4.33 8.52 -13.50
N ASN A 35 5.05 7.41 -13.50
CA ASN A 35 5.16 6.51 -14.65
C ASN A 35 4.63 5.10 -14.36
N THR A 36 4.26 4.81 -13.11
CA THR A 36 3.81 3.49 -12.68
C THR A 36 2.58 3.60 -11.78
N LEU A 37 1.60 2.73 -12.01
CA LEU A 37 0.48 2.47 -11.12
C LEU A 37 0.53 1.00 -10.69
N MET A 38 0.36 0.72 -9.42
CA MET A 38 0.29 -0.65 -8.89
C MET A 38 -1.09 -0.90 -8.29
N LEU A 39 -1.62 -2.10 -8.48
CA LEU A 39 -2.85 -2.56 -7.83
C LEU A 39 -2.48 -3.67 -6.85
N TYR A 40 -2.65 -3.39 -5.56
CA TYR A 40 -2.50 -4.37 -4.49
C TYR A 40 -3.84 -5.07 -4.25
N THR A 41 -3.91 -6.36 -4.51
CA THR A 41 -5.19 -7.04 -4.68
C THR A 41 -5.47 -8.17 -3.69
N GLU A 42 -4.49 -8.76 -3.02
CA GLU A 42 -4.68 -9.99 -2.23
C GLU A 42 -5.52 -11.02 -3.01
N ASP A 43 -6.83 -11.12 -2.69
CA ASP A 43 -7.78 -12.00 -3.36
C ASP A 43 -8.77 -11.26 -4.30
N THR A 44 -8.67 -9.94 -4.47
CA THR A 44 -9.68 -9.16 -5.20
C THR A 44 -9.49 -9.12 -6.72
N TYR A 45 -9.14 -10.25 -7.33
CA TYR A 45 -9.10 -10.46 -8.78
C TYR A 45 -9.47 -11.90 -9.15
N GLU A 46 -9.92 -12.13 -10.38
CA GLU A 46 -10.16 -13.47 -10.89
C GLU A 46 -8.86 -14.23 -11.09
N VAL A 47 -8.84 -15.51 -10.70
CA VAL A 47 -7.70 -16.42 -10.88
C VAL A 47 -8.15 -17.65 -11.66
N ASN A 48 -7.37 -18.03 -12.68
CA ASN A 48 -7.62 -19.21 -13.50
C ASN A 48 -7.72 -20.47 -12.61
N ASN A 49 -8.70 -21.33 -12.88
CA ASN A 49 -8.97 -22.58 -12.14
C ASN A 49 -9.36 -22.40 -10.68
N GLN A 50 -9.53 -21.17 -10.18
CA GLN A 50 -9.81 -20.84 -8.78
C GLN A 50 -11.13 -20.04 -8.67
N PRO A 51 -12.30 -20.64 -8.89
CA PRO A 51 -13.57 -19.91 -8.98
C PRO A 51 -13.96 -19.22 -7.67
N LEU A 52 -13.51 -19.73 -6.52
CA LEU A 52 -13.79 -19.17 -5.20
C LEU A 52 -12.77 -18.11 -4.75
N PHE A 53 -11.68 -17.93 -5.49
CA PHE A 53 -10.71 -16.88 -5.19
C PHE A 53 -11.36 -15.50 -5.38
N GLY A 54 -11.42 -14.71 -4.34
CA GLY A 54 -12.12 -13.41 -4.30
C GLY A 54 -13.64 -13.47 -4.51
N HIS A 55 -14.26 -14.65 -4.43
CA HIS A 55 -15.72 -14.77 -4.54
C HIS A 55 -16.43 -14.01 -3.41
N LEU A 56 -17.49 -13.29 -3.74
CA LEU A 56 -18.22 -12.36 -2.87
C LEU A 56 -17.42 -11.14 -2.38
N ARG A 57 -16.32 -10.85 -3.07
CA ARG A 57 -15.47 -9.70 -2.77
C ARG A 57 -15.50 -8.70 -3.89
N GLY A 58 -15.85 -7.73 -4.22
CA GLY A 58 -15.81 -6.81 -5.38
C GLY A 58 -14.57 -6.97 -6.28
N ARG A 59 -14.18 -8.23 -6.58
CA ARG A 59 -12.98 -8.56 -7.34
C ARG A 59 -13.05 -8.08 -8.79
N TYR A 60 -11.91 -7.69 -9.34
CA TYR A 60 -11.78 -7.42 -10.76
C TYR A 60 -11.88 -8.71 -11.59
N SER A 61 -12.66 -8.67 -12.66
CA SER A 61 -12.60 -9.67 -13.72
C SER A 61 -11.32 -9.51 -14.55
N LYS A 62 -10.91 -10.58 -15.23
CA LYS A 62 -9.80 -10.51 -16.21
C LYS A 62 -10.07 -9.47 -17.32
N LYS A 63 -11.32 -9.30 -17.72
CA LYS A 63 -11.72 -8.29 -18.71
C LYS A 63 -11.46 -6.88 -18.19
N GLU A 64 -11.87 -6.58 -16.97
CA GLU A 64 -11.67 -5.26 -16.34
C GLU A 64 -10.19 -4.95 -16.15
N LEU A 65 -9.38 -5.91 -15.71
CA LEU A 65 -7.94 -5.72 -15.58
C LEU A 65 -7.26 -5.48 -16.92
N LYS A 66 -7.64 -6.21 -17.99
CA LYS A 66 -7.14 -5.96 -19.36
C LYS A 66 -7.53 -4.56 -19.85
N GLU A 67 -8.73 -4.10 -19.52
CA GLU A 67 -9.20 -2.77 -19.87
C GLU A 67 -8.38 -1.67 -19.15
N ILE A 68 -8.08 -1.85 -17.86
CA ILE A 68 -7.24 -0.92 -17.09
C ILE A 68 -5.81 -0.94 -17.63
N ASP A 69 -5.24 -2.12 -17.90
CA ASP A 69 -3.87 -2.27 -18.42
C ASP A 69 -3.72 -1.59 -19.78
N ALA A 70 -4.64 -1.84 -20.71
CA ALA A 70 -4.64 -1.21 -22.02
C ALA A 70 -4.71 0.33 -21.93
N TYR A 71 -5.59 0.84 -21.07
CA TYR A 71 -5.73 2.28 -20.86
C TYR A 71 -4.46 2.90 -20.24
N CYS A 72 -3.90 2.27 -19.22
CA CYS A 72 -2.66 2.73 -18.60
C CYS A 72 -1.51 2.79 -19.61
N ASN A 73 -1.38 1.76 -20.46
CA ASN A 73 -0.38 1.74 -21.53
C ASN A 73 -0.61 2.87 -22.55
N GLU A 74 -1.85 3.14 -22.95
CA GLU A 74 -2.20 4.22 -23.88
C GLU A 74 -1.71 5.58 -23.38
N ILE A 75 -1.88 5.86 -22.08
CA ILE A 75 -1.46 7.13 -21.47
C ILE A 75 0.00 7.13 -21.00
N GLY A 76 0.74 6.02 -21.21
CA GLY A 76 2.15 5.88 -20.83
C GLY A 76 2.37 5.70 -19.31
N ILE A 77 1.48 4.97 -18.65
CA ILE A 77 1.62 4.45 -17.28
C ILE A 77 1.86 2.94 -17.38
N GLU A 78 2.89 2.42 -16.72
CA GLU A 78 3.07 0.98 -16.54
C GLU A 78 2.16 0.50 -15.41
N LEU A 79 1.21 -0.40 -15.72
CA LEU A 79 0.37 -1.01 -14.69
C LEU A 79 1.06 -2.27 -14.15
N VAL A 80 1.42 -2.27 -12.87
CA VAL A 80 2.14 -3.37 -12.22
C VAL A 80 1.22 -4.07 -11.22
N PRO A 81 0.99 -5.40 -11.36
CA PRO A 81 0.25 -6.17 -10.36
C PRO A 81 1.05 -6.31 -9.06
N CYS A 82 0.36 -6.20 -7.94
CA CYS A 82 0.89 -6.49 -6.62
C CYS A 82 -0.01 -7.53 -5.95
N ILE A 83 0.45 -8.77 -5.90
CA ILE A 83 -0.27 -9.93 -5.36
C ILE A 83 0.39 -10.42 -4.09
N GLN A 84 -0.26 -11.35 -3.41
CA GLN A 84 0.28 -12.00 -2.23
C GLN A 84 0.53 -13.49 -2.49
N THR A 85 1.76 -13.94 -2.24
CA THR A 85 2.16 -15.33 -2.48
C THR A 85 2.52 -16.10 -1.21
N LEU A 86 2.43 -15.49 -0.03
CA LEU A 86 2.71 -16.14 1.25
C LEU A 86 1.73 -15.73 2.35
N ALA A 87 1.66 -14.44 2.71
CA ALA A 87 0.81 -13.93 3.77
C ALA A 87 -0.35 -13.08 3.22
N HIS A 88 -1.13 -12.44 4.09
CA HIS A 88 -2.26 -11.56 3.73
C HIS A 88 -3.32 -12.20 2.81
N ILE A 89 -3.53 -13.52 2.91
CA ILE A 89 -4.45 -14.27 2.03
C ILE A 89 -5.63 -14.89 2.79
N SER A 90 -5.88 -14.46 4.01
CA SER A 90 -6.94 -15.02 4.88
C SER A 90 -8.33 -15.06 4.23
N SER A 91 -8.61 -14.14 3.33
CA SER A 91 -9.92 -14.03 2.67
C SER A 91 -10.32 -15.27 1.87
N ILE A 92 -9.36 -16.07 1.38
CA ILE A 92 -9.67 -17.32 0.68
C ILE A 92 -9.96 -18.47 1.64
N PHE A 93 -9.40 -18.44 2.86
CA PHE A 93 -9.51 -19.54 3.82
C PHE A 93 -10.93 -19.69 4.43
N LYS A 94 -11.81 -18.72 4.23
CA LYS A 94 -13.25 -18.89 4.52
C LYS A 94 -13.91 -20.02 3.72
N TRP A 95 -13.30 -20.45 2.63
CA TRP A 95 -13.74 -21.59 1.81
C TRP A 95 -13.01 -22.87 2.24
N GLU A 96 -13.27 -23.32 3.47
CA GLU A 96 -12.57 -24.38 4.20
C GLU A 96 -12.29 -25.61 3.33
N ASN A 97 -13.28 -26.26 2.78
CA ASN A 97 -13.10 -27.48 1.98
C ASN A 97 -12.32 -27.31 0.65
N VAL A 98 -11.92 -26.07 0.31
CA VAL A 98 -11.21 -25.77 -0.95
C VAL A 98 -9.76 -25.38 -0.68
N TYR A 99 -9.51 -24.57 0.35
CA TYR A 99 -8.18 -24.00 0.62
C TYR A 99 -7.53 -24.48 1.92
N ASP A 100 -8.15 -25.41 2.68
CA ASP A 100 -7.56 -25.96 3.91
C ASP A 100 -6.19 -26.56 3.71
N GLU A 101 -5.98 -27.24 2.58
CA GLU A 101 -4.71 -27.93 2.31
C GLU A 101 -3.56 -26.98 2.01
N VAL A 102 -3.86 -25.74 1.63
CA VAL A 102 -2.87 -24.69 1.36
C VAL A 102 -2.73 -23.68 2.50
N ASN A 103 -3.49 -23.84 3.59
CA ASN A 103 -3.42 -23.00 4.78
C ASN A 103 -2.43 -23.59 5.80
N ASP A 104 -1.41 -22.81 6.17
CA ASP A 104 -0.51 -23.13 7.31
C ASP A 104 -1.18 -22.72 8.62
N CYS A 105 -1.40 -21.44 8.80
CA CYS A 105 -2.08 -20.84 9.95
C CYS A 105 -2.55 -19.43 9.60
N ASP A 106 -3.62 -18.96 10.26
CA ASP A 106 -4.17 -17.61 10.16
C ASP A 106 -4.35 -17.14 8.70
N TYR A 107 -3.43 -16.32 8.21
CA TYR A 107 -3.44 -15.70 6.89
C TYR A 107 -2.24 -16.14 6.02
N ILE A 108 -1.58 -17.25 6.38
CA ILE A 108 -0.31 -17.71 5.78
C ILE A 108 -0.52 -18.99 4.99
N LEU A 109 0.04 -19.03 3.78
CA LEU A 109 0.08 -20.24 2.94
C LEU A 109 1.05 -21.29 3.50
N LEU A 110 0.69 -22.55 3.35
CA LEU A 110 1.53 -23.70 3.73
C LEU A 110 2.68 -23.87 2.76
N VAL A 111 3.89 -23.58 3.23
CA VAL A 111 5.12 -23.71 2.45
C VAL A 111 5.47 -25.18 2.23
N GLY A 112 6.04 -25.49 1.06
CA GLY A 112 6.55 -26.83 0.74
C GLY A 112 5.53 -27.74 0.03
N GLU A 113 4.24 -27.44 0.09
CA GLU A 113 3.19 -28.27 -0.46
C GLU A 113 2.92 -27.99 -1.96
N GLU A 114 2.77 -29.04 -2.75
CA GLU A 114 2.52 -28.94 -4.20
C GLU A 114 1.27 -28.12 -4.52
N LYS A 115 0.21 -28.27 -3.72
CA LYS A 115 -1.06 -27.55 -3.91
C LYS A 115 -0.90 -26.03 -3.72
N THR A 116 -0.04 -25.61 -2.80
CA THR A 116 0.30 -24.20 -2.60
C THR A 116 0.94 -23.61 -3.86
N TYR A 117 1.92 -24.31 -4.43
CA TYR A 117 2.59 -23.83 -5.65
C TYR A 117 1.70 -23.92 -6.87
N LYS A 118 0.76 -24.88 -6.93
CA LYS A 118 -0.26 -24.93 -7.97
C LYS A 118 -1.21 -23.73 -7.90
N LEU A 119 -1.64 -23.32 -6.71
CA LEU A 119 -2.43 -22.10 -6.53
C LEU A 119 -1.65 -20.88 -7.01
N ILE A 120 -0.39 -20.74 -6.59
CA ILE A 120 0.48 -19.64 -7.01
C ILE A 120 0.68 -19.63 -8.52
N GLU A 121 0.87 -20.81 -9.14
CA GLU A 121 0.98 -20.93 -10.60
C GLU A 121 -0.30 -20.49 -11.33
N ASP A 122 -1.48 -20.81 -10.81
CA ASP A 122 -2.76 -20.36 -11.36
C ASP A 122 -2.88 -18.80 -11.26
N MET A 123 -2.37 -18.21 -10.18
CA MET A 123 -2.27 -16.74 -10.03
C MET A 123 -1.36 -16.15 -11.12
N PHE A 124 -0.15 -16.67 -11.29
CA PHE A 124 0.79 -16.20 -12.32
C PHE A 124 0.28 -16.42 -13.75
N SER A 125 -0.38 -17.54 -14.01
CA SER A 125 -1.04 -17.80 -15.28
C SER A 125 -2.04 -16.70 -15.63
N THR A 126 -2.86 -16.30 -14.65
CA THR A 126 -3.82 -15.21 -14.84
C THR A 126 -3.13 -13.87 -15.08
N ILE A 127 -2.16 -13.52 -14.22
CA ILE A 127 -1.44 -12.24 -14.31
C ILE A 127 -0.73 -12.12 -15.67
N SER A 128 -0.07 -13.18 -16.13
CA SER A 128 0.63 -13.17 -17.43
C SER A 128 -0.30 -13.05 -18.63
N GLU A 129 -1.55 -13.50 -18.50
CA GLU A 129 -2.60 -13.35 -19.53
C GLU A 129 -3.14 -11.92 -19.59
N VAL A 130 -3.14 -11.22 -18.46
CA VAL A 130 -3.87 -9.97 -18.28
C VAL A 130 -2.98 -8.74 -18.42
N PHE A 131 -1.78 -8.75 -17.82
CA PHE A 131 -0.90 -7.58 -17.76
C PHE A 131 0.19 -7.63 -18.84
N THR A 132 0.46 -6.47 -19.45
CA THR A 132 1.52 -6.32 -20.47
C THR A 132 2.90 -6.16 -19.85
N THR A 133 3.00 -5.63 -18.63
CA THR A 133 4.26 -5.50 -17.89
C THR A 133 4.86 -6.88 -17.58
N ARG A 134 6.18 -6.89 -17.37
CA ARG A 134 6.88 -8.07 -16.84
C ARG A 134 7.32 -7.88 -15.38
N LYS A 135 7.04 -6.74 -14.78
CA LYS A 135 7.24 -6.51 -13.35
C LYS A 135 6.03 -7.04 -12.57
N ILE A 136 6.30 -7.60 -11.41
CA ILE A 136 5.26 -8.04 -10.47
C ILE A 136 5.76 -7.87 -9.04
N HIS A 137 4.91 -7.37 -8.16
CA HIS A 137 5.18 -7.44 -6.72
C HIS A 137 4.47 -8.67 -6.15
N ILE A 138 5.21 -9.54 -5.48
CA ILE A 138 4.72 -10.85 -5.01
C ILE A 138 4.43 -10.89 -3.50
N GLY A 139 4.47 -9.75 -2.82
CA GLY A 139 4.14 -9.61 -1.40
C GLY A 139 5.19 -10.19 -0.47
N MET A 140 4.81 -11.19 0.34
CA MET A 140 5.60 -11.92 1.32
C MET A 140 5.94 -11.15 2.60
N ASP A 141 5.24 -10.04 2.87
CA ASP A 141 5.33 -9.24 4.08
C ASP A 141 4.57 -9.87 5.25
N GLU A 142 4.98 -9.48 6.45
CA GLU A 142 4.29 -9.75 7.72
C GLU A 142 3.96 -11.23 8.00
N ALA A 143 4.66 -12.17 7.36
CA ALA A 143 4.49 -13.61 7.60
C ALA A 143 5.09 -14.05 8.96
N TYR A 144 4.70 -13.38 10.04
CA TYR A 144 5.33 -13.53 11.37
C TYR A 144 5.26 -14.95 11.93
N ARG A 145 4.23 -15.71 11.56
CA ARG A 145 4.01 -17.07 12.04
C ARG A 145 4.31 -18.15 11.02
N VAL A 146 5.04 -17.81 9.95
CA VAL A 146 5.44 -18.80 8.94
C VAL A 146 6.12 -19.99 9.60
N GLY A 147 5.68 -21.20 9.25
CA GLY A 147 6.21 -22.44 9.79
C GLY A 147 5.76 -22.78 11.21
N GLN A 148 4.77 -22.07 11.78
CA GLN A 148 4.29 -22.30 13.16
C GLN A 148 2.86 -22.87 13.23
N GLY A 149 2.35 -23.38 12.14
CA GLY A 149 1.02 -23.98 12.07
C GLY A 149 1.08 -25.44 11.61
N LYS A 150 0.40 -25.73 10.52
CA LYS A 150 0.39 -27.05 9.89
C LYS A 150 1.78 -27.47 9.40
N TYR A 151 2.60 -26.49 8.96
CA TYR A 151 3.99 -26.74 8.59
C TYR A 151 4.78 -27.40 9.72
N GLU A 152 4.69 -26.86 10.95
CA GLU A 152 5.40 -27.43 12.11
C GLU A 152 4.93 -28.86 12.42
N GLN A 153 3.63 -29.13 12.27
CA GLN A 153 3.07 -30.48 12.46
C GLN A 153 3.62 -31.49 11.45
N LEU A 154 3.86 -31.08 10.21
CA LEU A 154 4.32 -31.93 9.13
C LEU A 154 5.85 -32.08 9.08
N HIS A 155 6.58 -31.02 9.36
CA HIS A 155 8.03 -30.90 9.10
C HIS A 155 8.87 -30.65 10.36
N GLY A 156 8.23 -30.43 11.54
CA GLY A 156 8.91 -30.04 12.76
C GLY A 156 9.33 -28.55 12.75
N ILE A 157 10.02 -28.14 13.80
CA ILE A 157 10.53 -26.77 13.97
C ILE A 157 11.73 -26.57 13.06
N ARG A 158 11.70 -25.52 12.23
CA ARG A 158 12.80 -25.10 11.35
C ARG A 158 13.07 -23.60 11.49
N ASP A 159 14.25 -23.16 11.07
CA ASP A 159 14.58 -21.73 10.96
C ASP A 159 13.63 -21.03 9.97
N ARG A 160 13.02 -19.93 10.41
CA ARG A 160 12.00 -19.22 9.61
C ARG A 160 12.59 -18.53 8.40
N PHE A 161 13.85 -18.07 8.48
CA PHE A 161 14.53 -17.53 7.31
C PHE A 161 14.68 -18.59 6.22
N ASP A 162 15.05 -19.81 6.60
CA ASP A 162 15.19 -20.91 5.64
C ASP A 162 13.85 -21.25 4.99
N ILE A 163 12.76 -21.30 5.77
CA ILE A 163 11.42 -21.60 5.25
C ILE A 163 10.99 -20.54 4.23
N ILE A 164 11.12 -19.25 4.58
CA ILE A 164 10.69 -18.17 3.67
C ILE A 164 11.59 -18.07 2.44
N ASN A 165 12.88 -18.36 2.58
CA ASN A 165 13.83 -18.35 1.48
C ASN A 165 13.59 -19.52 0.51
N GLU A 166 13.35 -20.73 1.02
CA GLU A 166 12.93 -21.89 0.21
C GLU A 166 11.64 -21.58 -0.58
N HIS A 167 10.66 -20.97 0.10
CA HIS A 167 9.42 -20.56 -0.56
C HIS A 167 9.68 -19.54 -1.67
N LEU A 168 10.50 -18.51 -1.40
CA LEU A 168 10.86 -17.51 -2.38
C LEU A 168 11.53 -18.13 -3.61
N HIS A 169 12.45 -19.10 -3.43
CA HIS A 169 13.07 -19.80 -4.55
C HIS A 169 12.02 -20.50 -5.42
N LYS A 170 11.05 -21.20 -4.82
CA LYS A 170 9.96 -21.84 -5.56
C LYS A 170 9.07 -20.86 -6.30
N VAL A 171 8.73 -19.74 -5.67
CA VAL A 171 7.94 -18.68 -6.32
C VAL A 171 8.73 -18.06 -7.48
N CYS A 172 10.04 -17.84 -7.33
CA CYS A 172 10.89 -17.33 -8.41
C CYS A 172 11.01 -18.30 -9.59
N GLU A 173 11.06 -19.62 -9.37
CA GLU A 173 10.99 -20.63 -10.44
C GLU A 173 9.68 -20.45 -11.27
N ILE A 174 8.57 -20.16 -10.59
CA ILE A 174 7.28 -19.86 -11.26
C ILE A 174 7.38 -18.53 -12.01
N THR A 175 7.94 -17.46 -11.40
CA THR A 175 8.09 -16.17 -12.09
C THR A 175 8.90 -16.28 -13.37
N GLU A 176 9.99 -17.04 -13.36
CA GLU A 176 10.82 -17.30 -14.54
C GLU A 176 10.04 -18.00 -15.66
N LYS A 177 9.22 -19.03 -15.31
CA LYS A 177 8.36 -19.73 -16.26
C LYS A 177 7.43 -18.77 -17.03
N TYR A 178 6.95 -17.71 -16.38
CA TYR A 178 6.08 -16.69 -16.96
C TYR A 178 6.85 -15.45 -17.46
N GLY A 179 8.18 -15.45 -17.41
CA GLY A 179 9.04 -14.35 -17.86
C GLY A 179 8.85 -13.07 -17.05
N MET A 180 8.49 -13.19 -15.77
CA MET A 180 8.24 -12.06 -14.89
C MET A 180 9.45 -11.74 -14.00
N LYS A 181 9.55 -10.48 -13.55
CA LYS A 181 10.59 -9.97 -12.65
C LYS A 181 9.95 -9.61 -11.31
N PRO A 182 10.18 -10.43 -10.27
CA PRO A 182 9.52 -10.24 -8.99
C PRO A 182 10.18 -9.15 -8.14
N MET A 183 9.33 -8.38 -7.44
CA MET A 183 9.68 -7.53 -6.30
C MET A 183 9.03 -8.12 -5.05
N ILE A 184 9.70 -8.04 -3.89
CA ILE A 184 9.16 -8.50 -2.60
C ILE A 184 9.37 -7.43 -1.53
N TRP A 185 8.50 -7.41 -0.51
CA TRP A 185 8.75 -6.64 0.70
C TRP A 185 9.96 -7.21 1.45
N ASN A 186 10.81 -6.34 1.99
CA ASN A 186 12.07 -6.76 2.62
C ASN A 186 11.95 -7.14 4.09
N ASP A 187 10.84 -6.77 4.77
CA ASP A 187 10.70 -6.80 6.22
C ASP A 187 10.98 -8.17 6.84
N MET A 188 10.39 -9.24 6.30
CA MET A 188 10.57 -10.58 6.84
C MET A 188 12.00 -11.08 6.65
N PHE A 189 12.64 -10.75 5.52
CA PHE A 189 14.02 -11.14 5.24
C PHE A 189 14.99 -10.43 6.18
N VAL A 190 14.80 -9.14 6.45
CA VAL A 190 15.59 -8.38 7.42
C VAL A 190 15.36 -8.93 8.83
N LYS A 191 14.10 -9.08 9.26
CA LYS A 191 13.76 -9.57 10.60
C LYS A 191 14.33 -10.95 10.91
N PHE A 192 14.16 -11.88 9.99
CA PHE A 192 14.62 -13.26 10.23
C PHE A 192 16.13 -13.42 10.02
N ALA A 193 16.75 -12.68 9.11
CA ALA A 193 18.20 -12.71 8.96
C ALA A 193 18.92 -12.20 10.20
N LEU A 194 18.38 -11.16 10.85
CA LEU A 194 18.95 -10.52 12.02
C LEU A 194 18.41 -11.07 13.34
N ASP A 195 17.39 -11.93 13.32
CA ASP A 195 16.67 -12.44 14.51
C ASP A 195 16.11 -11.31 15.37
N ILE A 196 15.47 -10.33 14.74
CA ILE A 196 14.89 -9.15 15.40
C ILE A 196 13.37 -9.14 15.25
N LYS A 197 12.68 -8.56 16.24
CA LYS A 197 11.21 -8.41 16.21
C LYS A 197 10.79 -7.20 15.39
N ASP A 198 11.57 -6.14 15.42
CA ASP A 198 11.32 -4.88 14.73
C ASP A 198 12.41 -4.66 13.67
N GLN A 199 12.04 -4.57 12.40
CA GLN A 199 12.97 -4.32 11.29
C GLN A 199 13.73 -2.99 11.43
N TYR A 200 13.24 -2.09 12.25
CA TYR A 200 13.84 -0.79 12.47
C TYR A 200 14.76 -0.75 13.72
N ALA A 201 14.90 -1.88 14.42
CA ALA A 201 15.76 -1.95 15.60
C ALA A 201 17.25 -1.77 15.23
N ASP A 202 18.01 -1.22 16.17
CA ASP A 202 19.47 -1.24 16.06
C ASP A 202 20.00 -2.67 16.19
N SER A 203 20.76 -3.11 15.19
CA SER A 203 21.27 -4.47 15.10
C SER A 203 22.61 -4.50 14.37
N ASP A 204 23.37 -5.56 14.61
CA ASP A 204 24.55 -5.88 13.78
C ASP A 204 24.10 -6.47 12.44
N ASN A 205 24.22 -5.67 11.38
CA ASN A 205 23.78 -6.04 10.05
C ASN A 205 24.75 -7.00 9.33
N SER A 206 25.90 -7.38 9.90
CA SER A 206 26.87 -8.31 9.29
C SER A 206 26.25 -9.67 8.99
N LYS A 207 25.31 -10.13 9.82
CA LYS A 207 24.59 -11.41 9.66
C LYS A 207 23.76 -11.50 8.37
N ILE A 208 23.34 -10.37 7.81
CA ILE A 208 22.61 -10.35 6.53
C ILE A 208 23.49 -10.94 5.42
N ALA A 209 24.75 -10.53 5.36
CA ALA A 209 25.69 -11.02 4.34
C ALA A 209 25.95 -12.54 4.44
N GLU A 210 25.87 -13.11 5.64
CA GLU A 210 26.03 -14.54 5.89
C GLU A 210 24.82 -15.37 5.44
N LYS A 211 23.59 -14.84 5.69
CA LYS A 211 22.33 -15.52 5.37
C LYS A 211 21.78 -15.19 3.96
N ALA A 212 22.33 -14.18 3.30
CA ALA A 212 21.77 -13.62 2.06
C ALA A 212 21.96 -14.52 0.84
N SER A 213 21.17 -15.57 0.73
CA SER A 213 21.08 -16.46 -0.44
C SER A 213 19.78 -16.26 -1.22
N LEU A 214 19.40 -15.02 -1.49
CA LEU A 214 18.18 -14.73 -2.24
C LEU A 214 18.34 -15.08 -3.73
N PRO A 215 17.27 -15.53 -4.43
CA PRO A 215 17.29 -15.80 -5.87
C PRO A 215 17.84 -14.62 -6.68
N ALA A 216 18.54 -14.91 -7.77
CA ALA A 216 18.91 -13.88 -8.74
C ALA A 216 17.64 -13.29 -9.38
N GLY A 217 17.64 -11.98 -9.68
CA GLY A 217 16.53 -11.34 -10.39
C GLY A 217 15.34 -10.92 -9.52
N VAL A 218 15.34 -11.21 -8.21
CA VAL A 218 14.38 -10.62 -7.28
C VAL A 218 14.86 -9.25 -6.81
N SER A 219 13.97 -8.28 -6.76
CA SER A 219 14.21 -6.95 -6.21
C SER A 219 13.57 -6.82 -4.83
N LEU A 220 14.22 -6.11 -3.91
CA LEU A 220 13.71 -5.88 -2.56
C LEU A 220 13.05 -4.51 -2.47
N VAL A 221 11.93 -4.45 -1.77
CA VAL A 221 11.21 -3.20 -1.48
C VAL A 221 11.30 -2.92 0.01
N TYR A 222 12.05 -1.88 0.38
CA TYR A 222 12.02 -1.34 1.72
C TYR A 222 10.81 -0.42 1.88
N TRP A 223 10.01 -0.65 2.90
CA TRP A 223 8.86 0.17 3.22
C TRP A 223 8.97 0.79 4.62
N ASP A 224 8.66 2.07 4.71
CA ASP A 224 8.50 2.79 5.99
C ASP A 224 7.54 3.97 5.80
N TYR A 225 6.54 4.05 6.67
CA TYR A 225 5.50 5.07 6.64
C TYR A 225 5.47 5.91 7.90
N TYR A 226 6.33 5.61 8.89
CA TYR A 226 6.19 6.03 10.28
C TYR A 226 7.35 6.89 10.78
N SER A 227 8.25 7.30 9.89
CA SER A 227 9.40 8.14 10.23
C SER A 227 9.38 9.45 9.46
N THR A 228 9.96 10.47 10.09
CA THR A 228 10.33 11.75 9.46
C THR A 228 11.83 11.98 9.56
N ASP A 229 12.59 10.95 9.92
CA ASP A 229 14.02 10.99 10.17
C ASP A 229 14.80 10.46 8.96
N TYR A 230 15.60 11.31 8.35
CA TYR A 230 16.49 10.99 7.22
C TYR A 230 17.46 9.84 7.54
N GLU A 231 18.11 9.89 8.70
CA GLU A 231 19.16 8.92 9.08
C GLU A 231 18.59 7.50 9.19
N ARG A 232 17.36 7.39 9.67
CA ARG A 232 16.63 6.11 9.72
C ARG A 232 16.39 5.56 8.32
N TYR A 233 15.89 6.38 7.40
CA TYR A 233 15.67 5.95 6.01
C TYR A 233 16.98 5.53 5.33
N ALA A 234 18.03 6.35 5.44
CA ALA A 234 19.33 6.06 4.86
C ALA A 234 19.91 4.74 5.41
N LYS A 235 19.88 4.56 6.74
CA LYS A 235 20.35 3.32 7.39
C LYS A 235 19.60 2.10 6.89
N MET A 236 18.29 2.14 6.74
CA MET A 236 17.48 1.00 6.33
C MET A 236 17.64 0.68 4.84
N ILE A 237 17.82 1.68 4.00
CA ILE A 237 18.15 1.47 2.58
C ILE A 237 19.51 0.76 2.48
N GLU A 238 20.54 1.24 3.17
CA GLU A 238 21.86 0.60 3.17
C GLU A 238 21.83 -0.82 3.76
N THR A 239 21.04 -1.05 4.81
CA THR A 239 20.78 -2.40 5.35
C THR A 239 20.17 -3.33 4.29
N THR A 240 19.18 -2.84 3.53
CA THR A 240 18.53 -3.64 2.48
C THR A 240 19.50 -3.96 1.34
N LYS A 241 20.42 -3.05 0.99
CA LYS A 241 21.45 -3.28 -0.02
C LYS A 241 22.44 -4.40 0.33
N LEU A 242 22.59 -4.76 1.60
CA LEU A 242 23.44 -5.88 2.01
C LEU A 242 23.00 -7.22 1.42
N PHE A 243 21.73 -7.35 1.01
CA PHE A 243 21.25 -8.51 0.26
C PHE A 243 21.75 -8.57 -1.20
N LYS A 244 22.45 -7.53 -1.70
CA LYS A 244 23.02 -7.45 -3.06
C LYS A 244 21.97 -7.66 -4.16
N ARG A 245 20.83 -7.01 -4.01
CA ARG A 245 19.72 -6.97 -4.96
C ARG A 245 19.36 -5.53 -5.28
N GLU A 246 18.60 -5.31 -6.36
CA GLU A 246 17.97 -4.02 -6.61
C GLU A 246 17.09 -3.63 -5.43
N VAL A 247 17.11 -2.36 -5.03
CA VAL A 247 16.36 -1.84 -3.89
C VAL A 247 15.40 -0.77 -4.34
N TYR A 248 14.13 -1.01 -4.12
CA TYR A 248 13.07 -0.04 -4.27
C TYR A 248 12.63 0.47 -2.90
N PHE A 249 12.09 1.68 -2.88
CA PHE A 249 11.51 2.26 -1.68
C PHE A 249 10.00 2.43 -1.82
N ALA A 250 9.25 2.07 -0.77
CA ALA A 250 7.82 2.31 -0.65
C ALA A 250 7.54 3.27 0.51
N GLY A 251 7.14 4.50 0.17
CA GLY A 251 6.61 5.48 1.12
C GLY A 251 5.10 5.37 1.27
N GLY A 252 4.51 6.14 2.19
CA GLY A 252 3.08 6.13 2.44
C GLY A 252 2.40 7.46 2.17
N ALA A 253 1.29 7.44 1.45
CA ALA A 253 0.32 8.51 1.39
C ALA A 253 -0.89 8.09 2.25
N TRP A 254 -0.97 8.64 3.44
CA TRP A 254 -1.78 8.11 4.54
C TRP A 254 -3.29 8.24 4.33
N THR A 255 -3.95 7.09 4.13
CA THR A 255 -5.42 6.95 4.00
C THR A 255 -5.99 5.85 4.88
N TRP A 256 -5.18 5.20 5.71
CA TRP A 256 -5.54 3.97 6.40
C TRP A 256 -5.92 4.11 7.87
N ASN A 257 -5.90 5.33 8.41
CA ASN A 257 -6.21 5.55 9.82
C ASN A 257 -7.71 5.78 10.11
N GLY A 258 -8.55 6.00 9.09
CA GLY A 258 -9.96 6.29 9.31
C GLY A 258 -10.59 6.92 8.06
N PHE A 259 -11.47 7.92 8.26
CA PHE A 259 -12.20 8.59 7.19
C PHE A 259 -11.39 9.71 6.51
N ALA A 260 -10.40 10.26 7.23
CA ALA A 260 -9.56 11.35 6.75
C ALA A 260 -8.20 10.87 6.22
N PRO A 261 -7.62 11.58 5.23
CA PRO A 261 -6.20 11.43 4.91
C PRO A 261 -5.35 12.11 6.00
N ASP A 262 -4.06 11.85 5.97
CA ASP A 262 -3.05 12.64 6.69
C ASP A 262 -1.99 13.15 5.70
N ASN A 263 -2.35 14.16 4.93
CA ASN A 263 -1.44 14.76 3.94
C ASN A 263 -0.26 15.46 4.61
N ASP A 264 -0.49 16.13 5.74
CA ASP A 264 0.56 16.87 6.45
C ASP A 264 1.68 15.94 6.91
N TYR A 265 1.34 14.81 7.54
CA TYR A 265 2.32 13.80 7.93
C TYR A 265 2.97 13.12 6.72
N SER A 266 2.17 12.76 5.71
CA SER A 266 2.67 12.16 4.48
C SER A 266 3.72 13.02 3.79
N ILE A 267 3.51 14.33 3.73
CA ILE A 267 4.47 15.29 3.15
C ILE A 267 5.77 15.32 3.96
N LYS A 268 5.68 15.36 5.30
CA LYS A 268 6.85 15.39 6.18
C LYS A 268 7.69 14.12 6.07
N ALA A 269 7.06 12.95 6.13
CA ALA A 269 7.72 11.66 5.99
C ALA A 269 8.35 11.50 4.59
N THR A 270 7.60 11.85 3.55
CA THR A 270 8.04 11.78 2.15
C THR A 270 9.26 12.66 1.89
N LYS A 271 9.34 13.84 2.50
CA LYS A 271 10.49 14.74 2.35
C LYS A 271 11.79 14.05 2.77
N ALA A 272 11.83 13.54 4.00
CA ALA A 272 13.01 12.85 4.54
C ALA A 272 13.34 11.56 3.77
N ALA A 273 12.30 10.79 3.40
CA ALA A 273 12.46 9.55 2.67
C ALA A 273 13.06 9.76 1.27
N ILE A 274 12.55 10.74 0.50
CA ILE A 274 13.06 11.01 -0.86
C ILE A 274 14.50 11.52 -0.83
N GLU A 275 14.87 12.36 0.15
CA GLU A 275 16.26 12.80 0.34
C GLU A 275 17.17 11.59 0.53
N ALA A 276 16.84 10.68 1.45
CA ALA A 276 17.60 9.46 1.67
C ALA A 276 17.64 8.54 0.43
N CYS A 277 16.52 8.38 -0.28
CA CYS A 277 16.45 7.58 -1.51
C CYS A 277 17.36 8.11 -2.61
N ASN A 278 17.44 9.43 -2.77
CA ASN A 278 18.31 10.07 -3.76
C ASN A 278 19.78 9.90 -3.40
N ASP A 279 20.15 10.14 -2.14
CA ASP A 279 21.53 10.07 -1.68
C ASP A 279 22.05 8.63 -1.64
N CYS A 280 21.25 7.70 -1.16
CA CYS A 280 21.58 6.28 -1.17
C CYS A 280 21.46 5.63 -2.56
N GLY A 281 20.72 6.21 -3.50
CA GLY A 281 20.62 5.71 -4.87
C GLY A 281 19.78 4.44 -5.02
N VAL A 282 18.49 4.49 -4.65
CA VAL A 282 17.54 3.40 -4.91
C VAL A 282 17.20 3.27 -6.40
N ASP A 283 16.76 2.07 -6.82
CA ASP A 283 16.44 1.77 -8.23
C ASP A 283 15.09 2.34 -8.67
N GLY A 284 14.22 2.65 -7.72
CA GLY A 284 12.93 3.31 -7.93
C GLY A 284 12.18 3.49 -6.63
N MET A 285 11.06 4.20 -6.69
CA MET A 285 10.21 4.43 -5.53
C MET A 285 8.74 4.47 -5.92
N PHE A 286 7.87 4.15 -4.97
CA PHE A 286 6.44 4.32 -5.10
C PHE A 286 5.80 4.67 -3.76
N PHE A 287 4.57 5.19 -3.80
CA PHE A 287 3.84 5.60 -2.60
C PHE A 287 2.57 4.77 -2.47
N THR A 288 2.42 4.12 -1.32
CA THR A 288 1.28 3.27 -1.03
C THR A 288 0.11 4.09 -0.51
N VAL A 289 -1.08 3.72 -0.96
CA VAL A 289 -2.36 4.31 -0.54
C VAL A 289 -3.19 3.19 0.09
N TRP A 290 -2.75 2.75 1.28
CA TRP A 290 -3.38 1.65 2.02
C TRP A 290 -4.81 1.95 2.45
N GLY A 291 -5.60 0.92 2.66
CA GLY A 291 -6.98 1.00 3.12
C GLY A 291 -7.27 0.13 4.33
N ASP A 292 -6.30 -0.06 5.24
CA ASP A 292 -6.38 -1.02 6.35
C ASP A 292 -7.74 -0.91 7.03
N ASP A 293 -8.11 -0.27 7.89
CA ASP A 293 -9.35 -0.23 8.67
C ASP A 293 -10.68 -0.08 7.87
N GLY A 294 -10.77 -0.66 6.67
CA GLY A 294 -12.00 -0.72 5.88
C GLY A 294 -12.01 0.12 4.60
N ALA A 295 -10.91 0.76 4.23
CA ALA A 295 -10.75 1.61 3.05
C ALA A 295 -11.78 2.75 2.96
N GLU A 296 -12.10 3.35 4.09
CA GLU A 296 -13.16 4.36 4.21
C GLU A 296 -12.72 5.75 3.71
N CYS A 297 -11.41 6.03 3.77
CA CYS A 297 -10.85 7.27 3.20
C CYS A 297 -10.79 7.19 1.68
N SER A 298 -11.19 8.27 1.02
CA SER A 298 -11.08 8.35 -0.44
C SER A 298 -9.62 8.35 -0.88
N LYS A 299 -9.26 7.46 -1.84
CA LYS A 299 -7.92 7.44 -2.45
C LYS A 299 -7.55 8.76 -3.14
N PHE A 300 -8.53 9.56 -3.56
CA PHE A 300 -8.28 10.88 -4.13
C PHE A 300 -7.94 11.95 -3.09
N ALA A 301 -8.21 11.71 -1.81
CA ALA A 301 -7.98 12.72 -0.77
C ALA A 301 -6.49 12.97 -0.47
N VAL A 302 -5.59 12.07 -0.88
CA VAL A 302 -4.12 12.20 -0.69
C VAL A 302 -3.38 12.75 -1.91
N LEU A 303 -4.08 13.27 -2.90
CA LEU A 303 -3.45 13.87 -4.07
C LEU A 303 -2.44 14.99 -3.74
N PRO A 304 -2.60 15.83 -2.69
CA PRO A 304 -1.58 16.80 -2.29
C PRO A 304 -0.25 16.14 -1.91
N ALA A 305 -0.28 15.08 -1.08
CA ALA A 305 0.92 14.35 -0.69
C ALA A 305 1.62 13.71 -1.89
N LEU A 306 0.85 13.14 -2.82
CA LEU A 306 1.40 12.56 -4.05
C LEU A 306 1.98 13.63 -4.99
N MET A 307 1.35 14.81 -5.09
CA MET A 307 1.91 15.92 -5.87
C MET A 307 3.24 16.40 -5.28
N TYR A 308 3.30 16.53 -3.95
CA TYR A 308 4.53 16.88 -3.26
C TYR A 308 5.65 15.85 -3.53
N ALA A 309 5.32 14.55 -3.38
CA ALA A 309 6.28 13.46 -3.62
C ALA A 309 6.85 13.49 -5.05
N ALA A 310 5.99 13.66 -6.06
CA ALA A 310 6.41 13.71 -7.45
C ALA A 310 7.34 14.90 -7.75
N GLU A 311 7.08 16.06 -7.18
CA GLU A 311 7.90 17.26 -7.38
C GLU A 311 9.21 17.19 -6.57
N LYS A 312 9.14 16.70 -5.32
CA LYS A 312 10.33 16.51 -4.48
C LYS A 312 11.32 15.52 -5.12
N ALA A 313 10.82 14.42 -5.69
CA ALA A 313 11.66 13.46 -6.40
C ALA A 313 12.41 14.07 -7.61
N LYS A 314 11.86 15.12 -8.21
CA LYS A 314 12.50 15.91 -9.29
C LYS A 314 13.42 17.02 -8.77
N GLY A 315 13.58 17.15 -7.44
CA GLY A 315 14.38 18.20 -6.81
C GLY A 315 13.64 19.53 -6.63
N ASN A 316 12.33 19.57 -6.84
CA ASN A 316 11.53 20.77 -6.60
C ASN A 316 10.97 20.77 -5.17
N ASP A 317 11.39 21.73 -4.36
CA ASP A 317 10.98 21.93 -2.97
C ASP A 317 10.19 23.25 -2.77
N ASP A 318 9.94 23.98 -3.87
CA ASP A 318 9.13 25.22 -3.82
C ASP A 318 7.65 24.90 -3.70
N LEU A 319 7.13 25.01 -2.48
CA LEU A 319 5.73 24.74 -2.17
C LEU A 319 4.74 25.60 -2.98
N ASN A 320 5.09 26.86 -3.31
CA ASN A 320 4.23 27.70 -4.11
C ASN A 320 4.13 27.17 -5.55
N ASN A 321 5.24 26.73 -6.11
CA ASN A 321 5.27 26.09 -7.44
C ASN A 321 4.46 24.78 -7.43
N ILE A 322 4.64 23.96 -6.40
CA ILE A 322 3.89 22.70 -6.23
C ILE A 322 2.38 22.95 -6.16
N LYS A 323 1.94 23.93 -5.34
CA LYS A 323 0.53 24.33 -5.22
C LYS A 323 -0.05 24.83 -6.56
N ALA A 324 0.70 25.62 -7.31
CA ALA A 324 0.28 26.12 -8.61
C ALA A 324 0.10 24.98 -9.63
N LYS A 325 1.04 24.02 -9.68
CA LYS A 325 0.94 22.82 -10.51
C LYS A 325 -0.24 21.93 -10.11
N PHE A 326 -0.44 21.74 -8.81
CA PHE A 326 -1.58 20.98 -8.30
C PHE A 326 -2.91 21.57 -8.79
N LYS A 327 -3.06 22.91 -8.66
CA LYS A 327 -4.25 23.61 -9.15
C LYS A 327 -4.44 23.43 -10.67
N THR A 328 -3.37 23.50 -11.44
CA THR A 328 -3.42 23.29 -12.90
C THR A 328 -3.90 21.89 -13.26
N ILE A 329 -3.47 20.87 -12.52
CA ILE A 329 -3.80 19.48 -12.81
C ILE A 329 -5.21 19.11 -12.34
N THR A 330 -5.61 19.56 -11.13
CA THR A 330 -6.83 19.13 -10.45
C THR A 330 -8.00 20.11 -10.62
N GLY A 331 -7.73 21.36 -10.93
CA GLY A 331 -8.71 22.45 -10.89
C GLY A 331 -9.06 22.94 -9.47
N CYS A 332 -8.36 22.42 -8.44
CA CYS A 332 -8.61 22.74 -7.03
C CYS A 332 -7.36 23.35 -6.39
N LYS A 333 -7.55 24.14 -5.33
CA LYS A 333 -6.40 24.58 -4.55
C LYS A 333 -5.85 23.43 -3.69
N PHE A 334 -4.55 23.38 -3.56
CA PHE A 334 -3.84 22.41 -2.70
C PHE A 334 -4.32 22.51 -1.25
N ASP A 335 -4.41 23.72 -0.73
CA ASP A 335 -4.81 23.99 0.66
C ASP A 335 -6.27 23.62 0.95
N ASP A 336 -7.15 23.66 -0.05
CA ASP A 336 -8.55 23.24 0.11
C ASP A 336 -8.63 21.71 0.32
N PHE A 337 -7.74 20.92 -0.29
CA PHE A 337 -7.64 19.47 -0.02
C PHE A 337 -7.11 19.17 1.38
N LEU A 338 -6.22 20.02 1.95
CA LEU A 338 -5.73 19.83 3.31
C LEU A 338 -6.83 20.02 4.38
N LEU A 339 -7.98 20.57 4.02
CA LEU A 339 -9.14 20.62 4.91
C LEU A 339 -9.65 19.21 5.27
N PHE A 340 -9.42 18.22 4.41
CA PHE A 340 -9.82 16.84 4.70
C PHE A 340 -9.09 16.25 5.90
N ASP A 341 -7.82 16.58 6.10
CA ASP A 341 -7.01 16.15 7.25
C ASP A 341 -7.62 16.60 8.57
N LYS A 342 -8.36 17.74 8.55
CA LYS A 342 -8.97 18.32 9.74
C LYS A 342 -10.04 17.46 10.39
N LEU A 343 -10.61 16.47 9.68
CA LEU A 343 -11.54 15.52 10.31
C LEU A 343 -10.88 14.75 11.47
N ASP A 344 -9.58 14.46 11.39
CA ASP A 344 -8.83 13.73 12.41
C ASP A 344 -7.90 14.61 13.26
N THR A 345 -8.03 15.95 13.13
CA THR A 345 -7.22 16.91 13.92
C THR A 345 -8.05 17.87 14.80
N PRO A 346 -9.09 17.40 15.51
CA PRO A 346 -9.86 18.28 16.39
C PRO A 346 -8.98 18.88 17.49
N GLY A 347 -9.14 20.19 17.73
CA GLY A 347 -8.27 20.93 18.63
C GLY A 347 -6.86 21.23 18.11
N GLY A 348 -6.63 21.06 16.79
CA GLY A 348 -5.35 21.34 16.14
C GLY A 348 -4.26 20.31 16.40
N LYS A 349 -4.60 19.15 16.98
CA LYS A 349 -3.69 18.03 17.19
C LYS A 349 -4.25 16.82 16.48
N HIS A 350 -3.37 16.10 15.76
CA HIS A 350 -3.74 14.82 15.18
C HIS A 350 -4.14 13.85 16.28
N ARG A 351 -5.37 13.36 16.20
CA ARG A 351 -5.90 12.25 17.01
C ARG A 351 -6.21 11.12 16.06
N ARG A 352 -5.43 10.07 16.09
CA ARG A 352 -5.58 8.93 15.18
C ARG A 352 -7.03 8.47 15.12
N SER A 353 -7.63 8.54 13.92
CA SER A 353 -9.01 8.12 13.64
C SER A 353 -10.08 8.85 14.49
N ALA A 354 -9.85 10.12 14.86
CA ALA A 354 -10.80 10.86 15.71
C ALA A 354 -12.21 10.90 15.13
N SER A 355 -12.34 11.20 13.85
CA SER A 355 -13.64 11.22 13.16
C SER A 355 -14.37 9.88 13.23
N LYS A 356 -13.62 8.78 13.05
CA LYS A 356 -14.16 7.43 13.10
C LYS A 356 -14.63 7.04 14.52
N TYR A 357 -13.84 7.39 15.52
CA TYR A 357 -14.20 7.09 16.92
C TYR A 357 -15.42 7.86 17.38
N ILE A 358 -15.56 9.11 16.97
CA ILE A 358 -16.74 9.91 17.29
C ILE A 358 -17.96 9.35 16.56
N PHE A 359 -17.84 9.06 15.26
CA PHE A 359 -18.95 8.56 14.45
C PHE A 359 -19.49 7.20 14.93
N TYR A 360 -18.61 6.29 15.35
CA TYR A 360 -18.98 4.97 15.83
C TYR A 360 -19.13 4.87 17.35
N ASN A 361 -19.14 6.00 18.07
CA ASN A 361 -19.38 5.99 19.49
C ASN A 361 -20.82 5.58 19.79
N ASP A 362 -20.99 4.72 20.80
CA ASP A 362 -22.31 4.32 21.24
C ASP A 362 -22.93 5.39 22.14
N LEU A 363 -24.09 5.90 21.74
CA LEU A 363 -24.79 6.99 22.43
C LEU A 363 -25.25 6.62 23.86
N PHE A 364 -25.42 5.33 24.15
CA PHE A 364 -25.91 4.87 25.43
C PHE A 364 -24.80 4.36 26.35
N LEU A 365 -23.81 3.70 25.78
CA LEU A 365 -22.71 3.08 26.54
C LEU A 365 -21.46 3.99 26.64
N GLY A 366 -21.32 4.95 25.75
CA GLY A 366 -20.21 5.91 25.76
C GLY A 366 -18.82 5.26 25.68
N VAL A 367 -18.71 4.13 24.96
CA VAL A 367 -17.49 3.31 24.93
C VAL A 367 -16.25 4.11 24.53
N ARG A 368 -16.46 5.18 23.75
CA ARG A 368 -15.38 6.04 23.22
C ARG A 368 -15.41 7.46 23.76
N ASP A 369 -16.22 7.76 24.76
CA ASP A 369 -16.32 9.11 25.36
C ASP A 369 -14.97 9.64 25.81
N CYS A 370 -14.09 8.78 26.30
CA CYS A 370 -12.73 9.15 26.69
C CYS A 370 -11.86 9.66 25.52
N LEU A 371 -12.27 9.45 24.28
CA LEU A 371 -11.60 9.91 23.06
C LEU A 371 -12.25 11.16 22.48
N CYS A 372 -13.37 11.62 23.03
CA CYS A 372 -14.11 12.79 22.60
C CYS A 372 -13.83 13.98 23.52
N SER A 373 -14.08 15.20 23.02
CA SER A 373 -13.95 16.44 23.77
C SER A 373 -15.23 17.27 23.63
N GLU A 374 -15.63 17.96 24.68
CA GLU A 374 -16.79 18.87 24.66
C GLU A 374 -16.72 19.94 23.54
N ASN A 375 -15.51 20.26 23.07
CA ASN A 375 -15.29 21.23 22.03
C ASN A 375 -15.33 20.63 20.61
N ASP A 376 -15.44 19.31 20.46
CA ASP A 376 -15.38 18.66 19.14
C ASP A 376 -16.55 19.10 18.27
N GLY A 377 -17.77 19.23 18.81
CA GLY A 377 -18.93 19.70 18.07
C GLY A 377 -18.75 21.10 17.46
N VAL A 378 -18.17 22.04 18.22
CA VAL A 378 -17.86 23.39 17.74
C VAL A 378 -16.78 23.35 16.66
N TYR A 379 -15.77 22.50 16.84
CA TYR A 379 -14.70 22.30 15.87
C TYR A 379 -15.27 21.82 14.53
N TYR A 380 -16.07 20.78 14.52
CA TYR A 380 -16.66 20.22 13.30
C TYR A 380 -17.68 21.16 12.65
N ALA A 381 -18.42 21.95 13.43
CA ALA A 381 -19.28 23.00 12.88
C ALA A 381 -18.50 24.11 12.14
N ASN A 382 -17.29 24.41 12.57
CA ASN A 382 -16.41 25.35 11.86
C ASN A 382 -15.81 24.68 10.61
N LEU A 383 -15.36 23.44 10.69
CA LEU A 383 -14.85 22.69 9.55
C LEU A 383 -15.90 22.52 8.43
N GLU A 384 -17.16 22.23 8.80
CA GLU A 384 -18.28 22.21 7.85
C GLU A 384 -18.36 23.54 7.06
N LYS A 385 -18.29 24.69 7.75
CA LYS A 385 -18.32 26.02 7.10
C LYS A 385 -17.11 26.25 6.20
N GLU A 386 -15.92 25.83 6.63
CA GLU A 386 -14.70 25.95 5.80
C GLU A 386 -14.84 25.15 4.51
N LEU A 387 -15.32 23.90 4.58
CA LEU A 387 -15.55 23.02 3.43
C LEU A 387 -16.66 23.56 2.51
N HIS A 388 -17.75 24.11 3.11
CA HIS A 388 -18.84 24.73 2.36
C HIS A 388 -18.36 25.93 1.52
N ASN A 389 -17.44 26.72 2.06
CA ASN A 389 -16.92 27.93 1.41
C ASN A 389 -15.88 27.65 0.31
N VAL A 390 -15.52 26.39 0.06
CA VAL A 390 -14.63 26.02 -1.05
C VAL A 390 -15.36 26.24 -2.37
N CYS A 391 -14.88 27.21 -3.16
CA CYS A 391 -15.52 27.58 -4.43
C CYS A 391 -14.97 26.82 -5.64
N GLU A 392 -13.70 26.41 -5.61
CA GLU A 392 -13.02 25.76 -6.74
C GLU A 392 -12.87 24.26 -6.46
N LYS A 393 -13.94 23.49 -6.68
CA LYS A 393 -13.98 22.03 -6.40
C LYS A 393 -13.56 21.17 -7.60
N GLY A 394 -13.42 21.74 -8.80
CA GLY A 394 -13.01 21.04 -10.01
C GLY A 394 -13.86 19.80 -10.27
N SER A 395 -13.22 18.68 -10.61
CA SER A 395 -13.89 17.39 -10.80
C SER A 395 -14.08 16.59 -9.50
N PHE A 396 -13.88 17.22 -8.34
CA PHE A 396 -13.94 16.62 -7.00
C PHE A 396 -15.10 17.15 -6.14
N GLU A 397 -16.11 17.77 -6.76
CA GLU A 397 -17.28 18.33 -6.06
C GLU A 397 -17.90 17.29 -5.09
N LEU A 398 -18.16 16.08 -5.58
CA LEU A 398 -18.71 15.01 -4.74
C LEU A 398 -17.80 14.67 -3.53
N LEU A 399 -16.47 14.76 -3.70
CA LEU A 399 -15.53 14.50 -2.61
C LEU A 399 -15.65 15.59 -1.54
N PHE A 400 -15.61 16.86 -1.92
CA PHE A 400 -15.79 18.00 -1.00
C PHE A 400 -17.14 17.95 -0.28
N ASP A 401 -18.22 17.69 -1.02
CA ASP A 401 -19.57 17.59 -0.44
C ASP A 401 -19.69 16.42 0.54
N THR A 402 -18.99 15.31 0.28
CA THR A 402 -18.95 14.17 1.20
C THR A 402 -18.28 14.56 2.51
N TYR A 403 -17.11 15.21 2.46
CA TYR A 403 -16.38 15.64 3.67
C TYR A 403 -17.15 16.75 4.42
N GLU A 404 -17.80 17.68 3.72
CA GLU A 404 -18.67 18.71 4.32
C GLU A 404 -19.82 18.06 5.11
N LYS A 405 -20.56 17.13 4.49
CA LYS A 405 -21.64 16.40 5.15
C LYS A 405 -21.14 15.56 6.32
N PHE A 406 -19.95 14.98 6.19
CA PHE A 406 -19.37 14.18 7.27
C PHE A 406 -18.99 15.07 8.46
N ALA A 407 -18.37 16.22 8.24
CA ALA A 407 -18.15 17.22 9.29
C ALA A 407 -19.46 17.67 9.94
N SER A 408 -20.53 17.80 9.14
CA SER A 408 -21.87 18.10 9.64
C SER A 408 -22.45 17.03 10.57
N LEU A 409 -22.16 15.75 10.31
CA LEU A 409 -22.58 14.64 11.19
C LEU A 409 -21.80 14.61 12.51
N LEU A 410 -20.53 15.02 12.49
CA LEU A 410 -19.66 14.97 13.67
C LEU A 410 -19.86 16.15 14.64
N LYS A 411 -20.63 17.16 14.27
CA LYS A 411 -20.91 18.34 15.14
C LYS A 411 -21.97 18.08 16.21
N ILE A 412 -22.62 16.93 16.19
CA ILE A 412 -23.66 16.53 17.13
C ILE A 412 -23.01 15.96 18.40
#